data_83bf0aecf87390db3b4618bba102a44c
#
_entry.id   83bf0aecf87390db3b4618bba102a44c
#
_cell.length_a   1.000
_cell.length_b   1.000
_cell.length_c   1.000
_cell.angle_alpha   90.00
_cell.angle_beta   90.00
_cell.angle_gamma   90.00
#
_symmetry.space_group_name_H-M   'P 1'
#
loop_
_entity.id
_entity.type
_entity.pdbx_description
1 polymer ?
#
loop_
_entity_poly.entity_id
_entity_poly.type
_entity_poly.pdbx_seq_one_letter_code
_entity_poly.pdbx_strand_id
1 'polypeptide(L)'
;MKLRFAIHYKTKWGENMLVSISFCDSKGTKKNQRWMMNTTDGEAWTLDTSAVIARQGHTLTFQYHYEVADDRGNTIRTERLSTPRLFIFDPSHDYSFNDKWKELPLNHHLYTTALQILRQQTDCGIRALRLPLFRRTLMFRVEAPQIEPGQQLAIIGNHPALGGWNISRYVPMSNAGGHVWMVTMNTDGISFPIEYKYVVIDETTHGITQWEEGDNRIVDF
;
A
#
# COMPACT_ATOMS: atom_id res chain seq x y z
N MET A 1 -16.74 -7.45 4.41
CA MET A 1 -15.45 -6.79 4.12
C MET A 1 -15.72 -5.44 3.52
N LYS A 2 -15.23 -4.38 4.15
CA LYS A 2 -15.21 -3.04 3.60
C LYS A 2 -13.79 -2.74 3.14
N LEU A 3 -13.65 -2.07 2.00
CA LEU A 3 -12.37 -1.58 1.51
C LEU A 3 -12.44 -0.06 1.45
N ARG A 4 -11.46 0.59 2.05
CA ARG A 4 -11.26 2.03 1.93
C ARG A 4 -9.94 2.27 1.23
N PHE A 5 -9.98 3.03 0.14
CA PHE A 5 -8.81 3.52 -0.58
C PHE A 5 -8.70 5.02 -0.36
N ALA A 6 -7.51 5.48 -0.06
CA ALA A 6 -7.18 6.89 0.05
C ALA A 6 -5.85 7.15 -0.67
N ILE A 7 -5.80 8.21 -1.46
CA ILE A 7 -4.58 8.65 -2.14
C ILE A 7 -4.53 10.17 -2.21
N HIS A 8 -3.36 10.73 -1.97
CA HIS A 8 -3.11 12.14 -2.16
C HIS A 8 -2.44 12.36 -3.51
N TYR A 9 -3.16 13.02 -4.43
CA TYR A 9 -2.68 13.35 -5.76
C TYR A 9 -3.47 14.51 -6.36
N LYS A 10 -2.78 15.58 -6.72
CA LYS A 10 -3.42 16.76 -7.32
C LYS A 10 -3.81 16.50 -8.77
N THR A 11 -5.10 16.53 -9.05
CA THR A 11 -5.65 16.45 -10.39
C THR A 11 -5.96 17.84 -10.95
N LYS A 12 -6.14 17.91 -12.26
CA LYS A 12 -6.64 19.12 -12.94
C LYS A 12 -8.16 19.11 -12.99
N TRP A 13 -8.74 20.27 -13.24
CA TRP A 13 -10.19 20.38 -13.47
C TRP A 13 -10.64 19.46 -14.60
N GLY A 14 -11.71 18.69 -14.38
CA GLY A 14 -12.22 17.71 -15.34
C GLY A 14 -11.50 16.36 -15.31
N GLU A 15 -10.50 16.18 -14.45
CA GLU A 15 -9.86 14.89 -14.21
C GLU A 15 -10.43 14.20 -12.96
N ASN A 16 -10.62 12.89 -13.05
CA ASN A 16 -11.13 12.05 -11.97
C ASN A 16 -10.12 10.98 -11.62
N MET A 17 -10.04 10.63 -10.34
CA MET A 17 -9.23 9.51 -9.87
C MET A 17 -10.05 8.22 -9.84
N LEU A 18 -9.46 7.13 -10.32
CA LEU A 18 -10.03 5.79 -10.24
C LEU A 18 -9.05 4.85 -9.55
N VAL A 19 -9.59 3.88 -8.83
CA VAL A 19 -8.85 2.69 -8.44
C VAL A 19 -9.26 1.52 -9.34
N SER A 20 -8.25 0.92 -9.97
CA SER A 20 -8.42 -0.26 -10.83
C SER A 20 -7.94 -1.49 -10.05
N ILE A 21 -8.84 -2.46 -9.90
CA ILE A 21 -8.59 -3.67 -9.12
C ILE A 21 -8.67 -4.87 -10.03
N SER A 22 -7.62 -5.67 -9.99
CA SER A 22 -7.53 -6.96 -10.69
C SER A 22 -7.50 -8.09 -9.68
N PHE A 23 -8.38 -9.06 -9.81
CA PHE A 23 -8.42 -10.24 -8.96
C PHE A 23 -8.59 -11.51 -9.78
N CYS A 24 -8.06 -12.61 -9.26
CA CYS A 24 -8.28 -13.93 -9.82
C CYS A 24 -9.36 -14.64 -8.99
N ASP A 25 -10.33 -15.21 -9.68
CA ASP A 25 -11.30 -16.10 -9.03
C ASP A 25 -10.66 -17.47 -8.71
N SER A 26 -11.39 -18.32 -8.01
CA SER A 26 -10.95 -19.68 -7.66
C SER A 26 -10.61 -20.59 -8.86
N LYS A 27 -10.97 -20.16 -10.07
CA LYS A 27 -10.68 -20.85 -11.33
C LYS A 27 -9.50 -20.24 -12.08
N GLY A 28 -8.82 -19.23 -11.48
CA GLY A 28 -7.73 -18.51 -12.13
C GLY A 28 -8.16 -17.48 -13.17
N THR A 29 -9.47 -17.20 -13.29
CA THR A 29 -9.96 -16.20 -14.24
C THR A 29 -9.72 -14.80 -13.69
N LYS A 30 -8.97 -14.00 -14.44
CA LYS A 30 -8.67 -12.61 -14.09
C LYS A 30 -9.88 -11.72 -14.35
N LYS A 31 -10.31 -10.98 -13.33
CA LYS A 31 -11.38 -9.97 -13.42
C LYS A 31 -10.83 -8.62 -13.05
N ASN A 32 -11.22 -7.61 -13.80
CA ASN A 32 -10.84 -6.22 -13.54
C ASN A 32 -12.09 -5.40 -13.23
N GLN A 33 -11.99 -4.55 -12.20
CA GLN A 33 -13.03 -3.59 -11.84
C GLN A 33 -12.39 -2.22 -11.66
N ARG A 34 -13.07 -1.17 -12.10
CA ARG A 34 -12.64 0.22 -11.98
C ARG A 34 -13.70 0.97 -11.19
N TRP A 35 -13.29 1.69 -10.16
CA TRP A 35 -14.17 2.49 -9.32
C TRP A 35 -13.68 3.93 -9.26
N MET A 36 -14.62 4.86 -9.45
CA MET A 36 -14.35 6.27 -9.30
C MET A 36 -14.20 6.62 -7.83
N MET A 37 -13.20 7.43 -7.50
CA MET A 37 -12.97 7.95 -6.17
C MET A 37 -13.65 9.31 -5.99
N ASN A 38 -13.85 9.72 -4.75
CA ASN A 38 -14.46 10.99 -4.38
C ASN A 38 -13.40 11.95 -3.85
N THR A 39 -13.59 13.23 -4.13
CA THR A 39 -12.75 14.31 -3.59
C THR A 39 -13.58 15.55 -3.31
N THR A 40 -13.13 16.41 -2.42
CA THR A 40 -13.70 17.73 -2.14
C THR A 40 -12.80 18.87 -2.62
N ASP A 41 -11.51 18.59 -2.83
CA ASP A 41 -10.47 19.59 -3.11
C ASP A 41 -9.65 19.28 -4.37
N GLY A 42 -9.86 18.13 -5.01
CA GLY A 42 -9.08 17.66 -6.16
C GLY A 42 -7.68 17.16 -5.80
N GLU A 43 -7.35 17.04 -4.51
CA GLU A 43 -6.03 16.59 -4.02
C GLU A 43 -6.14 15.32 -3.16
N ALA A 44 -7.07 15.29 -2.21
CA ALA A 44 -7.34 14.11 -1.38
C ALA A 44 -8.49 13.29 -1.99
N TRP A 45 -8.17 12.09 -2.45
CA TRP A 45 -9.13 11.19 -3.10
C TRP A 45 -9.42 9.99 -2.22
N THR A 46 -10.68 9.68 -2.03
CA THR A 46 -11.13 8.56 -1.20
C THR A 46 -12.19 7.72 -1.89
N LEU A 47 -12.22 6.44 -1.57
CA LEU A 47 -13.27 5.53 -1.97
C LEU A 47 -13.56 4.55 -0.83
N ASP A 48 -14.80 4.54 -0.37
CA ASP A 48 -15.32 3.51 0.51
C ASP A 48 -16.19 2.56 -0.30
N THR A 49 -15.82 1.30 -0.34
CA THR A 49 -16.59 0.27 -1.04
C THR A 49 -16.78 -0.97 -0.20
N SER A 50 -18.01 -1.49 -0.21
CA SER A 50 -18.29 -2.82 0.31
C SER A 50 -18.11 -3.80 -0.84
N ALA A 51 -16.88 -4.26 -1.03
CA ALA A 51 -16.60 -5.16 -2.13
C ALA A 51 -17.36 -6.48 -1.96
N VAL A 52 -18.26 -6.75 -2.86
CA VAL A 52 -18.87 -8.07 -3.08
C VAL A 52 -17.85 -9.00 -3.77
N ILE A 53 -16.56 -8.91 -3.37
CA ILE A 53 -15.50 -9.72 -3.96
C ILE A 53 -15.43 -11.08 -3.30
N ALA A 54 -15.93 -11.20 -2.07
CA ALA A 54 -15.83 -12.42 -1.30
C ALA A 54 -17.13 -13.22 -1.29
N ARG A 55 -17.24 -14.21 -2.13
CA ARG A 55 -18.15 -15.33 -1.88
C ARG A 55 -17.42 -16.40 -1.08
N GLN A 56 -17.83 -16.51 0.20
CA GLN A 56 -17.65 -17.69 1.07
C GLN A 56 -16.25 -18.34 1.12
N GLY A 57 -15.53 -18.03 2.19
CA GLY A 57 -14.56 -18.94 2.78
C GLY A 57 -13.21 -19.11 2.08
N HIS A 58 -12.91 -18.33 1.06
CA HIS A 58 -11.63 -18.41 0.34
C HIS A 58 -10.83 -17.13 0.49
N THR A 59 -9.54 -17.29 0.74
CA THR A 59 -8.56 -16.21 0.70
C THR A 59 -8.55 -15.59 -0.68
N LEU A 60 -8.75 -14.27 -0.77
CA LEU A 60 -8.75 -13.53 -2.02
C LEU A 60 -7.41 -12.84 -2.22
N THR A 61 -6.87 -12.98 -3.42
CA THR A 61 -5.70 -12.22 -3.85
C THR A 61 -6.14 -11.19 -4.85
N PHE A 62 -5.82 -9.92 -4.63
CA PHE A 62 -6.03 -8.90 -5.63
C PHE A 62 -4.84 -7.95 -5.80
N GLN A 63 -4.72 -7.38 -6.99
CA GLN A 63 -3.81 -6.29 -7.31
C GLN A 63 -4.62 -5.04 -7.55
N TYR A 64 -4.08 -3.88 -7.18
CA TYR A 64 -4.68 -2.61 -7.55
C TYR A 64 -3.64 -1.55 -7.90
N HIS A 65 -4.08 -0.57 -8.67
CA HIS A 65 -3.35 0.64 -8.99
C HIS A 65 -4.33 1.79 -9.21
N TYR A 66 -3.81 3.00 -9.24
CA TYR A 66 -4.62 4.20 -9.48
C TYR A 66 -4.47 4.67 -10.92
N GLU A 67 -5.55 5.27 -11.42
CA GLU A 67 -5.64 5.84 -12.75
C GLU A 67 -6.27 7.23 -12.65
N VAL A 68 -5.83 8.15 -13.51
CA VAL A 68 -6.52 9.41 -13.75
C VAL A 68 -7.26 9.30 -15.06
N ALA A 69 -8.53 9.63 -15.06
CA ALA A 69 -9.39 9.60 -16.23
C ALA A 69 -10.02 10.99 -16.50
N ASP A 70 -10.46 11.20 -17.73
CA ASP A 70 -11.28 12.34 -18.11
C ASP A 70 -12.73 12.18 -17.60
N ASP A 71 -13.56 13.19 -17.85
CA ASP A 71 -14.98 13.20 -17.49
C ASP A 71 -15.81 12.14 -18.23
N ARG A 72 -15.28 11.57 -19.31
CA ARG A 72 -15.87 10.46 -20.07
C ARG A 72 -15.41 9.08 -19.60
N GLY A 73 -14.51 9.03 -18.61
CA GLY A 73 -13.95 7.79 -18.06
C GLY A 73 -12.78 7.20 -18.85
N ASN A 74 -12.23 7.94 -19.86
CA ASN A 74 -11.04 7.49 -20.56
C ASN A 74 -9.80 7.73 -19.72
N THR A 75 -8.93 6.73 -19.60
CA THR A 75 -7.69 6.85 -18.85
C THR A 75 -6.71 7.82 -19.52
N ILE A 76 -6.34 8.86 -18.80
CA ILE A 76 -5.34 9.87 -19.22
C ILE A 76 -3.95 9.47 -18.72
N ARG A 77 -3.86 9.05 -17.46
CA ARG A 77 -2.61 8.64 -16.79
C ARG A 77 -2.87 7.42 -15.94
N THR A 78 -1.89 6.54 -15.90
CA THR A 78 -1.89 5.37 -15.04
C THR A 78 -0.67 5.41 -14.14
N GLU A 79 -0.86 5.11 -12.87
CA GLU A 79 0.23 4.97 -11.93
C GLU A 79 1.23 3.90 -12.41
N ARG A 80 2.51 4.20 -12.30
CA ARG A 80 3.58 3.28 -12.68
C ARG A 80 4.21 2.69 -11.41
N LEU A 81 3.97 1.42 -11.19
CA LEU A 81 4.48 0.68 -10.05
C LEU A 81 5.65 -0.20 -10.49
N SER A 82 6.77 -0.11 -9.79
CA SER A 82 7.88 -1.06 -9.93
C SER A 82 7.48 -2.44 -9.45
N THR A 83 6.64 -2.50 -8.42
CA THR A 83 6.09 -3.75 -7.86
C THR A 83 4.58 -3.58 -7.69
N PRO A 84 3.76 -4.48 -8.26
CA PRO A 84 2.31 -4.43 -8.09
C PRO A 84 1.91 -4.42 -6.61
N ARG A 85 0.87 -3.65 -6.26
CA ARG A 85 0.23 -3.76 -4.94
C ARG A 85 -0.63 -5.01 -4.94
N LEU A 86 -0.04 -6.11 -4.49
CA LEU A 86 -0.68 -7.42 -4.41
C LEU A 86 -0.93 -7.77 -2.94
N PHE A 87 -2.16 -8.15 -2.63
CA PHE A 87 -2.58 -8.50 -1.27
C PHE A 87 -3.38 -9.78 -1.26
N ILE A 88 -3.29 -10.49 -0.12
CA ILE A 88 -4.12 -11.63 0.21
C ILE A 88 -5.06 -11.19 1.33
N PHE A 89 -6.37 -11.35 1.10
CA PHE A 89 -7.43 -10.87 1.99
C PHE A 89 -8.12 -12.00 2.72
N ASP A 90 -8.50 -11.70 3.94
CA ASP A 90 -9.50 -12.44 4.68
C ASP A 90 -10.84 -11.69 4.57
N PRO A 91 -11.89 -12.31 3.99
CA PRO A 91 -13.18 -11.66 3.81
C PRO A 91 -13.88 -11.27 5.12
N SER A 92 -13.44 -11.79 6.26
CA SER A 92 -13.97 -11.44 7.59
C SER A 92 -13.46 -10.11 8.12
N HIS A 93 -12.46 -9.50 7.47
CA HIS A 93 -11.83 -8.26 7.90
C HIS A 93 -12.16 -7.09 6.98
N ASP A 94 -12.07 -5.87 7.53
CA ASP A 94 -12.12 -4.63 6.77
C ASP A 94 -10.71 -4.08 6.57
N TYR A 95 -10.46 -3.44 5.41
CA TYR A 95 -9.13 -2.95 5.03
C TYR A 95 -9.20 -1.48 4.62
N SER A 96 -8.16 -0.74 5.01
CA SER A 96 -7.95 0.64 4.60
C SER A 96 -6.55 0.81 4.02
N PHE A 97 -6.47 1.43 2.85
CA PHE A 97 -5.23 1.70 2.12
C PHE A 97 -5.04 3.21 2.04
N ASN A 98 -3.86 3.67 2.42
CA ASN A 98 -3.45 5.06 2.28
C ASN A 98 -2.18 5.10 1.45
N ASP A 99 -2.32 5.52 0.22
CA ASP A 99 -1.28 5.44 -0.79
C ASP A 99 -0.82 6.82 -1.24
N LYS A 100 0.36 6.86 -1.86
CA LYS A 100 0.85 7.99 -2.64
C LYS A 100 0.95 7.57 -4.10
N TRP A 101 0.63 8.48 -5.01
CA TRP A 101 0.84 8.29 -6.44
C TRP A 101 2.30 7.99 -6.73
N LYS A 102 2.54 6.95 -7.52
CA LYS A 102 3.87 6.56 -7.93
C LYS A 102 4.07 6.76 -9.42
N GLU A 103 5.09 7.53 -9.74
CA GLU A 103 5.55 7.74 -11.09
C GLU A 103 7.03 7.38 -11.13
N LEU A 104 7.34 6.29 -11.83
CA LEU A 104 8.74 5.88 -11.99
C LEU A 104 9.45 6.92 -12.87
N PRO A 105 10.61 7.45 -12.46
CA PRO A 105 11.43 8.27 -13.31
C PRO A 105 11.79 7.53 -14.62
N LEU A 106 11.87 8.25 -15.72
CA LEU A 106 12.17 7.67 -17.05
C LEU A 106 13.46 6.83 -17.07
N ASN A 107 14.44 7.16 -16.25
CA ASN A 107 15.70 6.42 -16.13
C ASN A 107 15.56 5.05 -15.42
N HIS A 108 14.48 4.79 -14.69
CA HIS A 108 14.20 3.48 -14.12
C HIS A 108 13.85 2.42 -15.17
N HIS A 109 13.42 2.83 -16.36
CA HIS A 109 13.11 1.89 -17.45
C HIS A 109 14.33 1.10 -17.95
N LEU A 110 15.55 1.61 -17.78
CA LEU A 110 16.77 0.96 -18.24
C LEU A 110 17.18 -0.23 -17.38
N TYR A 111 16.73 -0.32 -16.12
CA TYR A 111 17.17 -1.34 -15.16
C TYR A 111 16.11 -2.39 -14.81
N THR A 112 14.84 -2.14 -15.12
CA THR A 112 13.72 -2.94 -14.59
C THR A 112 13.04 -3.86 -15.60
N THR A 113 13.23 -3.65 -16.92
CA THR A 113 12.46 -4.37 -17.93
C THR A 113 12.76 -5.87 -17.93
N ALA A 114 14.02 -6.27 -17.82
CA ALA A 114 14.40 -7.69 -17.77
C ALA A 114 13.99 -8.36 -16.45
N LEU A 115 14.11 -7.67 -15.31
CA LEU A 115 13.72 -8.19 -14.00
C LEU A 115 12.19 -8.21 -13.82
N GLN A 116 11.45 -7.28 -14.42
CA GLN A 116 9.99 -7.30 -14.41
C GLN A 116 9.42 -8.43 -15.28
N ILE A 117 10.02 -8.69 -16.44
CA ILE A 117 9.62 -9.81 -17.31
C ILE A 117 9.88 -11.14 -16.61
N LEU A 118 11.04 -11.30 -15.97
CA LEU A 118 11.34 -12.50 -15.17
C LEU A 118 10.40 -12.67 -13.98
N ARG A 119 9.98 -11.58 -13.31
CA ARG A 119 9.02 -11.62 -12.20
C ARG A 119 7.58 -11.86 -12.65
N GLN A 120 7.21 -11.46 -13.85
CA GLN A 120 5.90 -11.78 -14.42
C GLN A 120 5.78 -13.23 -14.87
N GLN A 121 6.89 -13.87 -15.19
CA GLN A 121 6.93 -15.29 -15.56
C GLN A 121 7.15 -16.23 -14.36
N THR A 122 7.78 -15.76 -13.31
CA THR A 122 7.89 -16.52 -12.06
C THR A 122 6.70 -16.19 -11.16
N ASP A 123 5.66 -16.93 -11.40
CA ASP A 123 4.70 -17.36 -10.41
C ASP A 123 4.19 -16.32 -9.40
N CYS A 124 2.94 -16.41 -9.06
CA CYS A 124 2.31 -15.86 -7.86
C CYS A 124 3.03 -16.26 -6.54
N GLY A 125 4.30 -16.55 -6.57
CA GLY A 125 5.19 -16.87 -5.47
C GLY A 125 5.68 -15.66 -4.68
N ILE A 126 4.82 -14.66 -4.46
CA ILE A 126 4.97 -13.78 -3.31
C ILE A 126 4.85 -14.71 -2.11
N ARG A 127 5.92 -14.86 -1.35
CA ARG A 127 5.85 -15.48 -0.04
C ARG A 127 4.68 -14.81 0.67
N ALA A 128 3.63 -15.59 0.91
CA ALA A 128 2.44 -15.09 1.58
C ALA A 128 2.88 -14.63 2.98
N LEU A 129 3.19 -13.36 3.11
CA LEU A 129 3.57 -12.77 4.37
C LEU A 129 2.32 -12.78 5.25
N ARG A 130 2.33 -13.60 6.29
CA ARG A 130 1.25 -13.65 7.27
C ARG A 130 1.40 -12.48 8.22
N LEU A 131 0.78 -11.36 7.88
CA LEU A 131 0.66 -10.22 8.78
C LEU A 131 -0.52 -10.44 9.74
N PRO A 132 -0.41 -9.96 10.99
CA PRO A 132 -1.55 -9.94 11.91
C PRO A 132 -2.72 -9.18 11.30
N LEU A 133 -3.92 -9.75 11.37
CA LEU A 133 -5.16 -9.10 10.93
C LEU A 133 -6.04 -8.87 12.15
N PHE A 134 -6.69 -7.71 12.18
CA PHE A 134 -7.56 -7.26 13.25
C PHE A 134 -8.95 -6.94 12.68
N ARG A 135 -9.91 -6.67 13.52
CA ARG A 135 -11.25 -6.26 13.08
C ARG A 135 -11.20 -5.01 12.20
N ARG A 136 -10.31 -4.06 12.56
CA ARG A 136 -9.93 -2.91 11.74
C ARG A 136 -8.41 -2.89 11.60
N THR A 137 -7.93 -3.16 10.42
CA THR A 137 -6.50 -3.24 10.14
C THR A 137 -6.07 -2.07 9.26
N LEU A 138 -5.14 -1.25 9.76
CA LEU A 138 -4.36 -0.34 8.94
C LEU A 138 -3.08 -1.05 8.53
N MET A 139 -2.82 -1.11 7.22
CA MET A 139 -1.62 -1.70 6.66
C MET A 139 -0.72 -0.60 6.11
N PHE A 140 0.50 -0.55 6.61
CA PHE A 140 1.56 0.26 6.05
C PHE A 140 2.35 -0.58 5.06
N ARG A 141 2.56 -0.03 3.87
CA ARG A 141 3.33 -0.65 2.82
C ARG A 141 4.23 0.39 2.18
N VAL A 142 5.50 0.07 2.08
CA VAL A 142 6.50 0.96 1.48
C VAL A 142 7.48 0.15 0.65
N GLU A 143 7.97 0.74 -0.42
CA GLU A 143 9.06 0.22 -1.22
C GLU A 143 10.34 0.97 -0.85
N ALA A 144 11.33 0.23 -0.36
CA ALA A 144 12.59 0.76 0.12
C ALA A 144 13.76 -0.06 -0.44
N PRO A 145 14.18 0.22 -1.71
CA PRO A 145 15.26 -0.52 -2.36
C PRO A 145 16.65 -0.26 -1.75
N GLN A 146 16.79 0.81 -0.97
CA GLN A 146 18.04 1.23 -0.33
C GLN A 146 18.37 0.44 0.94
N ILE A 147 17.49 -0.43 1.42
CA ILE A 147 17.73 -1.22 2.63
C ILE A 147 18.71 -2.36 2.31
N GLU A 148 19.84 -2.35 2.98
CA GLU A 148 20.94 -3.29 2.80
C GLU A 148 20.79 -4.54 3.69
N PRO A 149 21.52 -5.63 3.38
CA PRO A 149 21.61 -6.78 4.29
C PRO A 149 22.11 -6.37 5.69
N GLY A 150 21.46 -6.85 6.74
CA GLY A 150 21.72 -6.45 8.12
C GLY A 150 20.97 -5.20 8.57
N GLN A 151 20.15 -4.63 7.69
CA GLN A 151 19.25 -3.54 7.98
C GLN A 151 17.80 -3.99 7.83
N GLN A 152 16.93 -3.38 8.64
CA GLN A 152 15.47 -3.59 8.59
C GLN A 152 14.77 -2.24 8.57
N LEU A 153 13.68 -2.16 7.82
CA LEU A 153 12.80 -1.00 7.90
C LEU A 153 11.85 -1.13 9.07
N ALA A 154 11.60 -0.02 9.74
CA ALA A 154 10.62 0.08 10.81
C ALA A 154 9.77 1.34 10.65
N ILE A 155 8.69 1.41 11.40
CA ILE A 155 7.81 2.57 11.47
C ILE A 155 7.73 3.06 12.92
N ILE A 156 7.69 4.38 13.08
CA ILE A 156 7.53 5.04 14.38
C ILE A 156 6.54 6.20 14.21
N GLY A 157 5.72 6.48 15.22
CA GLY A 157 4.70 7.52 15.09
C GLY A 157 4.14 7.99 16.43
N ASN A 158 3.21 8.94 16.38
CA ASN A 158 2.62 9.58 17.56
C ASN A 158 1.72 8.63 18.37
N HIS A 159 1.15 7.61 17.71
CA HIS A 159 0.27 6.66 18.40
C HIS A 159 1.07 5.62 19.21
N PRO A 160 0.59 5.18 20.39
CA PRO A 160 1.27 4.16 21.21
C PRO A 160 1.56 2.86 20.47
N ALA A 161 0.67 2.42 19.56
CA ALA A 161 0.90 1.25 18.71
C ALA A 161 2.01 1.43 17.68
N LEU A 162 2.46 2.67 17.44
CA LEU A 162 3.62 3.03 16.61
C LEU A 162 4.78 3.55 17.47
N GLY A 163 4.79 3.24 18.78
CA GLY A 163 5.86 3.57 19.69
C GLY A 163 5.73 4.93 20.39
N GLY A 164 4.79 5.81 20.02
CA GLY A 164 4.60 7.12 20.62
C GLY A 164 5.86 8.00 20.50
N TRP A 165 6.53 8.01 19.36
CA TRP A 165 7.81 8.66 19.08
C TRP A 165 8.97 8.21 19.99
N ASN A 166 8.81 7.11 20.74
CA ASN A 166 9.91 6.56 21.55
C ASN A 166 10.81 5.70 20.65
N ILE A 167 12.06 6.14 20.49
CA ILE A 167 13.06 5.48 19.62
C ILE A 167 13.36 4.03 19.99
N SER A 168 13.06 3.62 21.23
CA SER A 168 13.20 2.24 21.68
C SER A 168 11.93 1.39 21.46
N ARG A 169 10.88 1.97 20.85
CA ARG A 169 9.57 1.33 20.67
C ARG A 169 9.08 1.39 19.24
N TYR A 170 9.97 1.58 18.28
CA TYR A 170 9.60 1.48 16.87
C TYR A 170 8.95 0.12 16.55
N VAL A 171 8.18 0.04 15.50
CA VAL A 171 7.54 -1.19 15.05
C VAL A 171 8.27 -1.71 13.81
N PRO A 172 8.98 -2.85 13.89
CA PRO A 172 9.69 -3.39 12.75
C PRO A 172 8.73 -3.84 11.65
N MET A 173 9.11 -3.61 10.41
CA MET A 173 8.36 -4.04 9.23
C MET A 173 8.90 -5.37 8.71
N SER A 174 8.03 -6.13 8.06
CA SER A 174 8.40 -7.39 7.43
C SER A 174 8.66 -7.21 5.95
N ASN A 175 9.74 -7.79 5.45
CA ASN A 175 10.06 -7.77 4.02
C ASN A 175 9.17 -8.76 3.26
N ALA A 176 8.33 -8.24 2.37
CA ALA A 176 7.42 -9.02 1.52
C ALA A 176 8.08 -9.50 0.20
N GLY A 177 9.38 -9.23 0.04
CA GLY A 177 10.12 -9.50 -1.19
C GLY A 177 10.14 -8.30 -2.14
N GLY A 178 11.14 -8.22 -2.99
CA GLY A 178 11.27 -7.15 -3.99
C GLY A 178 11.40 -5.74 -3.41
N HIS A 179 12.05 -5.62 -2.26
CA HIS A 179 12.22 -4.36 -1.52
C HIS A 179 10.91 -3.77 -0.94
N VAL A 180 9.85 -4.54 -0.91
CA VAL A 180 8.57 -4.14 -0.32
C VAL A 180 8.53 -4.54 1.15
N TRP A 181 8.25 -3.56 2.01
CA TRP A 181 8.15 -3.73 3.45
C TRP A 181 6.71 -3.46 3.90
N MET A 182 6.25 -4.26 4.83
CA MET A 182 4.85 -4.21 5.29
C MET A 182 4.75 -4.41 6.79
N VAL A 183 3.77 -3.73 7.39
CA VAL A 183 3.34 -3.95 8.78
C VAL A 183 1.87 -3.61 8.92
N THR A 184 1.19 -4.26 9.84
CA THR A 184 -0.23 -4.00 10.15
C THR A 184 -0.38 -3.47 11.57
N MET A 185 -1.36 -2.62 11.75
CA MET A 185 -1.75 -2.03 13.03
C MET A 185 -3.25 -2.21 13.25
N ASN A 186 -3.65 -2.54 14.47
CA ASN A 186 -5.05 -2.49 14.87
C ASN A 186 -5.49 -1.03 15.02
N THR A 187 -6.57 -0.66 14.34
CA THR A 187 -7.15 0.69 14.41
C THR A 187 -8.50 0.73 15.13
N ASP A 188 -8.89 -0.34 15.80
CA ASP A 188 -10.10 -0.35 16.62
C ASP A 188 -9.96 0.64 17.78
N GLY A 189 -10.87 1.63 17.83
CA GLY A 189 -10.88 2.65 18.89
C GLY A 189 -9.78 3.71 18.79
N ILE A 190 -9.06 3.78 17.66
CA ILE A 190 -8.03 4.79 17.43
C ILE A 190 -8.62 6.07 16.89
N SER A 191 -8.16 7.20 17.42
CA SER A 191 -8.44 8.52 16.89
C SER A 191 -7.41 8.92 15.84
N PHE A 192 -7.84 9.51 14.75
CA PHE A 192 -7.00 10.10 13.71
C PHE A 192 -6.92 11.63 13.90
N PRO A 193 -5.87 12.30 13.36
CA PRO A 193 -4.82 11.78 12.49
C PRO A 193 -3.72 11.01 13.22
N ILE A 194 -3.09 10.08 12.50
CA ILE A 194 -1.87 9.39 12.95
C ILE A 194 -0.68 9.98 12.16
N GLU A 195 0.30 10.49 12.88
CA GLU A 195 1.57 10.91 12.30
C GLU A 195 2.63 9.83 12.47
N TYR A 196 3.43 9.63 11.44
CA TYR A 196 4.47 8.60 11.46
C TYR A 196 5.62 8.91 10.50
N LYS A 197 6.75 8.21 10.69
CA LYS A 197 7.90 8.15 9.80
C LYS A 197 8.41 6.74 9.64
N TYR A 198 9.06 6.47 8.53
CA TYR A 198 9.87 5.27 8.36
C TYR A 198 11.28 5.53 8.88
N VAL A 199 11.89 4.48 9.46
CA VAL A 199 13.25 4.50 9.98
C VAL A 199 13.96 3.23 9.57
N VAL A 200 15.28 3.33 9.36
CA VAL A 200 16.15 2.17 9.15
C VAL A 200 16.77 1.80 10.47
N ILE A 201 16.72 0.53 10.81
CA ILE A 201 17.34 -0.04 12.00
C ILE A 201 18.43 -1.03 11.62
N ASP A 202 19.46 -1.08 12.43
CA ASP A 202 20.49 -2.13 12.34
C ASP A 202 20.00 -3.39 13.07
N GLU A 203 19.97 -4.52 12.40
CA GLU A 203 19.45 -5.79 12.95
C GLU A 203 20.27 -6.32 14.14
N THR A 204 21.54 -5.91 14.25
CA THR A 204 22.45 -6.38 15.30
C THR A 204 22.32 -5.52 16.57
N THR A 205 22.38 -4.20 16.40
CA THR A 205 22.35 -3.25 17.52
C THR A 205 20.94 -2.82 17.91
N HIS A 206 19.96 -3.07 17.06
CA HIS A 206 18.57 -2.59 17.17
C HIS A 206 18.47 -1.06 17.29
N GLY A 207 19.52 -0.35 16.88
CA GLY A 207 19.56 1.10 16.84
C GLY A 207 18.99 1.66 15.54
N ILE A 208 18.35 2.84 15.62
CA ILE A 208 17.94 3.59 14.43
C ILE A 208 19.20 4.20 13.80
N THR A 209 19.48 3.83 12.55
CA THR A 209 20.63 4.33 11.79
C THR A 209 20.25 5.47 10.84
N GLN A 210 19.01 5.50 10.38
CA GLN A 210 18.54 6.53 9.44
C GLN A 210 17.06 6.84 9.66
N TRP A 211 16.70 8.09 9.49
CA TRP A 211 15.32 8.58 9.49
C TRP A 211 14.90 8.95 8.08
N GLU A 212 13.63 8.78 7.78
CA GLU A 212 13.01 9.33 6.58
C GLU A 212 13.11 10.86 6.60
N GLU A 213 13.55 11.44 5.50
CA GLU A 213 13.66 12.90 5.33
C GLU A 213 12.28 13.56 5.12
N GLY A 214 12.22 14.88 5.33
CA GLY A 214 11.03 15.69 5.15
C GLY A 214 10.07 15.64 6.33
N ASP A 215 8.82 16.05 6.11
CA ASP A 215 7.77 16.13 7.11
C ASP A 215 7.26 14.76 7.56
N ASN A 216 6.56 14.73 8.70
CA ASN A 216 5.87 13.52 9.12
C ASN A 216 4.81 13.11 8.10
N ARG A 217 4.66 11.81 7.90
CA ARG A 217 3.53 11.28 7.15
C ARG A 217 2.28 11.31 8.01
N ILE A 218 1.14 11.56 7.39
CA ILE A 218 -0.14 11.65 8.08
C ILE A 218 -1.10 10.65 7.46
N VAL A 219 -1.78 9.90 8.32
CA VAL A 219 -2.97 9.13 7.98
C VAL A 219 -4.14 9.81 8.64
N ASP A 220 -5.10 10.25 7.86
CA ASP A 220 -6.32 10.88 8.29
C ASP A 220 -7.53 10.18 7.63
N PHE A 221 -8.50 9.71 8.47
CA PHE A 221 -9.68 8.97 8.02
C PHE A 221 -10.95 9.42 8.72
#